data_96a5c866bb92119b093c585998a12b9b
#
_entry.id   96a5c866bb92119b093c585998a12b9b
#
_cell.length_a   1.000
_cell.length_b   1.000
_cell.length_c   1.000
_cell.angle_alpha   90.00
_cell.angle_beta   90.00
_cell.angle_gamma   90.00
#
_symmetry.space_group_name_H-M   'P 1'
#
loop_
_entity.id
_entity.type
_entity.pdbx_description
1 polymer ?
#
loop_
_entity_poly.entity_id
_entity_poly.type
_entity_poly.pdbx_seq_one_letter_code
_entity_poly.pdbx_strand_id
1 'polypeptide(L)'
;MTTATKYRDRPHARIYSAWVELPAWREASLAARCLLVEMLARYRPGENGRLEWPVRRVAEVLRISKTTAGQVLIELETIGWIVVMRAGSFSGKSRASLYALAIYTNDVTGEPPTRAFERWRPDGSRPVGTRSRVSMQGRSVRPEVQRCHTRRPSQSRMAASRLSAGTNRCVH
;
A
#
# COMPACT_ATOMS: atom_id res chain seq x y z
N MET A 1 46.33 -29.51 11.67
CA MET A 1 45.58 -28.28 12.03
C MET A 1 44.61 -28.00 10.90
N THR A 2 43.34 -28.38 11.08
CA THR A 2 42.29 -28.25 10.06
C THR A 2 41.74 -26.84 10.14
N THR A 3 42.06 -26.02 9.17
CA THR A 3 41.46 -24.67 9.01
C THR A 3 39.99 -24.87 8.67
N ALA A 4 39.12 -24.69 9.65
CA ALA A 4 37.69 -24.62 9.43
C ALA A 4 37.43 -23.47 8.47
N THR A 5 37.10 -23.77 7.22
CA THR A 5 36.64 -22.81 6.24
C THR A 5 35.40 -22.15 6.82
N LYS A 6 35.54 -20.91 7.30
CA LYS A 6 34.44 -20.13 7.83
C LYS A 6 33.43 -19.90 6.70
N TYR A 7 32.46 -20.82 6.60
CA TYR A 7 31.37 -20.71 5.64
C TYR A 7 30.59 -19.44 5.96
N ARG A 8 30.84 -18.41 5.18
CA ARG A 8 30.14 -17.13 5.33
C ARG A 8 28.78 -17.30 4.68
N ASP A 9 27.75 -17.50 5.51
CA ASP A 9 26.38 -17.58 5.03
C ASP A 9 26.08 -16.40 4.10
N ARG A 10 25.46 -16.71 2.96
CA ARG A 10 24.94 -15.68 2.07
C ARG A 10 23.81 -14.92 2.77
N PRO A 11 23.57 -13.67 2.41
CA PRO A 11 22.41 -12.94 2.93
C PRO A 11 21.13 -13.77 2.76
N HIS A 12 20.40 -13.97 3.84
CA HIS A 12 19.20 -14.80 3.86
C HIS A 12 18.09 -14.14 4.70
N ALA A 13 16.84 -14.45 4.37
CA ALA A 13 15.70 -14.12 5.19
C ALA A 13 15.36 -15.33 6.09
N ARG A 14 15.17 -15.10 7.40
CA ARG A 14 14.75 -16.15 8.33
C ARG A 14 13.25 -16.15 8.48
N ILE A 15 12.64 -17.31 8.24
CA ILE A 15 11.25 -17.59 8.56
C ILE A 15 11.26 -18.70 9.59
N TYR A 16 10.77 -18.41 10.78
CA TYR A 16 10.72 -19.41 11.84
C TYR A 16 9.53 -20.35 11.65
N SER A 17 9.72 -21.65 11.88
CA SER A 17 8.64 -22.64 11.78
C SER A 17 7.44 -22.28 12.66
N ALA A 18 7.70 -21.75 13.85
CA ALA A 18 6.64 -21.28 14.74
C ALA A 18 5.74 -20.19 14.11
N TRP A 19 6.25 -19.36 13.21
CA TRP A 19 5.42 -18.35 12.53
C TRP A 19 4.45 -18.95 11.51
N VAL A 20 4.88 -20.02 10.84
CA VAL A 20 4.07 -20.72 9.83
C VAL A 20 2.82 -21.35 10.47
N GLU A 21 2.89 -21.70 11.76
CA GLU A 21 1.77 -22.25 12.50
C GLU A 21 0.79 -21.19 13.04
N LEU A 22 1.18 -19.91 13.03
CA LEU A 22 0.30 -18.84 13.53
C LEU A 22 -0.90 -18.59 12.60
N PRO A 23 -2.08 -18.28 13.17
CA PRO A 23 -3.22 -17.82 12.38
C PRO A 23 -2.86 -16.63 11.48
N ALA A 24 -2.05 -15.70 11.98
CA ALA A 24 -1.53 -14.54 11.24
C ALA A 24 -0.79 -14.90 9.94
N TRP A 25 -0.16 -16.07 9.91
CA TRP A 25 0.49 -16.55 8.69
C TRP A 25 -0.48 -17.33 7.81
N ARG A 26 -1.28 -18.21 8.40
CA ARG A 26 -2.18 -19.10 7.66
C ARG A 26 -3.29 -18.35 6.93
N GLU A 27 -3.84 -17.31 7.55
CA GLU A 27 -4.88 -16.47 6.97
C GLU A 27 -4.34 -15.39 6.01
N ALA A 28 -3.04 -15.10 6.06
CA ALA A 28 -2.44 -14.15 5.15
C ALA A 28 -2.49 -14.67 3.70
N SER A 29 -2.86 -13.79 2.77
CA SER A 29 -2.86 -14.09 1.34
C SER A 29 -1.46 -14.49 0.85
N LEU A 30 -1.39 -15.24 -0.25
CA LEU A 30 -0.10 -15.57 -0.86
C LEU A 30 0.72 -14.33 -1.18
N ALA A 31 0.09 -13.28 -1.68
CA ALA A 31 0.76 -12.03 -2.00
C ALA A 31 1.32 -11.34 -0.74
N ALA A 32 0.59 -11.39 0.38
CA ALA A 32 1.05 -10.85 1.65
C ALA A 32 2.26 -11.62 2.19
N ARG A 33 2.22 -12.95 2.15
CA ARG A 33 3.38 -13.79 2.54
C ARG A 33 4.60 -13.53 1.66
N CYS A 34 4.41 -13.45 0.34
CA CYS A 34 5.49 -13.11 -0.58
C CYS A 34 6.07 -11.73 -0.29
N LEU A 35 5.23 -10.71 -0.05
CA LEU A 35 5.71 -9.38 0.30
C LEU A 35 6.49 -9.38 1.61
N LEU A 36 6.00 -10.09 2.63
CA LEU A 36 6.70 -10.20 3.91
C LEU A 36 8.09 -10.83 3.75
N VAL A 37 8.22 -11.90 2.95
CA VAL A 37 9.52 -12.51 2.63
C VAL A 37 10.44 -11.52 1.91
N GLU A 38 9.93 -10.77 0.94
CA GLU A 38 10.68 -9.73 0.23
C GLU A 38 11.15 -8.61 1.17
N MET A 39 10.32 -8.19 2.12
CA MET A 39 10.68 -7.20 3.13
C MET A 39 11.77 -7.73 4.06
N LEU A 40 11.65 -8.97 4.53
CA LEU A 40 12.63 -9.63 5.37
C LEU A 40 13.98 -9.81 4.66
N ALA A 41 13.96 -10.20 3.39
CA ALA A 41 15.17 -10.42 2.60
C ALA A 41 15.96 -9.11 2.35
N ARG A 42 15.27 -7.98 2.33
CA ARG A 42 15.87 -6.65 2.14
C ARG A 42 16.12 -5.89 3.42
N TYR A 43 15.63 -6.41 4.54
CA TYR A 43 15.89 -5.80 5.84
C TYR A 43 17.37 -5.79 6.18
N ARG A 44 17.84 -4.69 6.72
CA ARG A 44 19.19 -4.55 7.28
C ARG A 44 19.09 -4.05 8.73
N PRO A 45 19.92 -4.56 9.64
CA PRO A 45 20.00 -4.04 11.01
C PRO A 45 20.29 -2.53 11.00
N GLY A 46 19.55 -1.77 11.81
CA GLY A 46 19.63 -0.31 11.87
C GLY A 46 18.67 0.43 10.93
N GLU A 47 17.91 -0.27 10.10
CA GLU A 47 16.99 0.33 9.14
C GLU A 47 15.51 0.07 9.45
N ASN A 48 15.17 -0.61 10.55
CA ASN A 48 13.78 -0.87 10.89
C ASN A 48 13.05 0.44 11.26
N GLY A 49 11.93 0.69 10.59
CA GLY A 49 11.20 1.95 10.66
C GLY A 49 11.50 2.92 9.52
N ARG A 50 12.49 2.59 8.67
CA ARG A 50 12.82 3.35 7.45
C ARG A 50 12.63 2.54 6.17
N LEU A 51 11.94 1.41 6.24
CA LEU A 51 11.73 0.54 5.09
C LEU A 51 10.78 1.20 4.09
N GLU A 52 11.30 1.59 2.94
CA GLU A 52 10.52 2.20 1.88
C GLU A 52 9.86 1.16 0.98
N TRP A 53 8.54 1.05 1.09
CA TRP A 53 7.71 0.15 0.29
C TRP A 53 6.51 0.89 -0.30
N PRO A 54 6.73 1.79 -1.26
CA PRO A 54 5.62 2.43 -1.95
C PRO A 54 4.82 1.37 -2.74
N VAL A 55 3.51 1.56 -2.85
CA VAL A 55 2.58 0.65 -3.55
C VAL A 55 3.08 0.28 -4.95
N ARG A 56 3.70 1.23 -5.66
CA ARG A 56 4.26 1.00 -6.99
C ARG A 56 5.36 -0.06 -6.96
N ARG A 57 6.28 0.01 -6.00
CA ARG A 57 7.35 -0.97 -5.84
C ARG A 57 6.80 -2.35 -5.49
N VAL A 58 5.79 -2.43 -4.62
CA VAL A 58 5.12 -3.69 -4.29
C VAL A 58 4.49 -4.31 -5.54
N ALA A 59 3.76 -3.51 -6.33
CA ALA A 59 3.15 -3.95 -7.57
C ALA A 59 4.18 -4.51 -8.57
N GLU A 60 5.31 -3.82 -8.71
CA GLU A 60 6.42 -4.24 -9.59
C GLU A 60 7.07 -5.54 -9.12
N VAL A 61 7.42 -5.63 -7.83
CA VAL A 61 8.11 -6.80 -7.26
C VAL A 61 7.25 -8.06 -7.30
N LEU A 62 5.96 -7.93 -6.94
CA LEU A 62 5.03 -9.06 -6.91
C LEU A 62 4.32 -9.30 -8.25
N ARG A 63 4.51 -8.42 -9.25
CA ARG A 63 3.83 -8.47 -10.55
C ARG A 63 2.30 -8.49 -10.44
N ILE A 64 1.76 -7.65 -9.56
CA ILE A 64 0.33 -7.49 -9.30
C ILE A 64 -0.14 -6.07 -9.60
N SER A 65 -1.46 -5.86 -9.62
CA SER A 65 -2.02 -4.51 -9.80
C SER A 65 -1.68 -3.59 -8.62
N LYS A 66 -1.65 -2.27 -8.85
CA LYS A 66 -1.43 -1.28 -7.79
C LYS A 66 -2.53 -1.34 -6.71
N THR A 67 -3.75 -1.62 -7.11
CA THR A 67 -4.88 -1.79 -6.17
C THR A 67 -4.64 -2.97 -5.25
N THR A 68 -4.28 -4.13 -5.81
CA THR A 68 -3.94 -5.33 -5.05
C THR A 68 -2.73 -5.09 -4.14
N ALA A 69 -1.70 -4.42 -4.65
CA ALA A 69 -0.51 -4.08 -3.86
C ALA A 69 -0.85 -3.19 -2.63
N GLY A 70 -1.77 -2.24 -2.80
CA GLY A 70 -2.27 -1.44 -1.69
C GLY A 70 -3.02 -2.28 -0.65
N GLN A 71 -3.86 -3.21 -1.10
CA GLN A 71 -4.60 -4.13 -0.22
C GLN A 71 -3.65 -5.04 0.56
N VAL A 72 -2.62 -5.59 -0.09
CA VAL A 72 -1.60 -6.44 0.55
C VAL A 72 -0.86 -5.71 1.67
N LEU A 73 -0.52 -4.44 1.48
CA LEU A 73 0.11 -3.63 2.54
C LEU A 73 -0.84 -3.41 3.72
N ILE A 74 -2.12 -3.11 3.46
CA ILE A 74 -3.15 -2.96 4.50
C ILE A 74 -3.36 -4.29 5.24
N GLU A 75 -3.37 -5.40 4.51
CA GLU A 75 -3.49 -6.73 5.08
C GLU A 75 -2.35 -7.04 6.06
N LEU A 76 -1.08 -6.84 5.66
CA LEU A 76 0.08 -7.06 6.53
C LEU A 76 0.06 -6.15 7.77
N GLU A 77 -0.40 -4.90 7.64
CA GLU A 77 -0.59 -3.99 8.76
C GLU A 77 -1.71 -4.47 9.69
N THR A 78 -2.84 -4.89 9.14
CA THR A 78 -4.00 -5.38 9.91
C THR A 78 -3.68 -6.64 10.70
N ILE A 79 -2.94 -7.56 10.09
CA ILE A 79 -2.48 -8.80 10.74
C ILE A 79 -1.38 -8.50 11.77
N GLY A 80 -0.67 -7.37 11.62
CA GLY A 80 0.34 -6.94 12.58
C GLY A 80 1.76 -7.42 12.27
N TRP A 81 2.07 -7.78 11.02
CA TRP A 81 3.42 -8.08 10.56
C TRP A 81 4.27 -6.83 10.34
N ILE A 82 3.63 -5.74 9.94
CA ILE A 82 4.28 -4.45 9.71
C ILE A 82 3.57 -3.33 10.47
N VAL A 83 4.30 -2.27 10.73
CA VAL A 83 3.80 -1.02 11.34
C VAL A 83 4.06 0.12 10.36
N VAL A 84 3.03 0.93 10.10
CA VAL A 84 3.19 2.14 9.28
C VAL A 84 3.84 3.23 10.12
N MET A 85 5.04 3.61 9.74
CA MET A 85 5.78 4.70 10.37
C MET A 85 5.40 6.06 9.80
N ARG A 86 5.19 6.09 8.49
CA ARG A 86 4.74 7.28 7.77
C ARG A 86 3.93 6.87 6.56
N ALA A 87 2.72 7.42 6.45
CA ALA A 87 1.93 7.25 5.25
C ALA A 87 2.51 8.04 4.07
N GLY A 88 2.46 7.46 2.88
CA GLY A 88 2.82 8.15 1.66
C GLY A 88 1.88 9.30 1.35
N SER A 89 2.36 10.34 0.70
CA SER A 89 1.56 11.49 0.27
C SER A 89 1.74 11.74 -1.22
N PHE A 90 0.63 11.98 -1.91
CA PHE A 90 0.61 12.43 -3.31
C PHE A 90 0.54 13.96 -3.42
N SER A 91 0.32 14.65 -2.31
CA SER A 91 0.19 16.11 -2.27
C SER A 91 1.55 16.78 -2.12
N GLY A 92 1.95 17.56 -3.09
CA GLY A 92 3.21 18.30 -3.09
C GLY A 92 4.41 17.43 -3.46
N LYS A 93 5.37 17.26 -2.56
CA LYS A 93 6.49 16.34 -2.77
C LYS A 93 6.03 14.91 -2.51
N SER A 94 5.98 14.09 -3.55
CA SER A 94 5.67 12.66 -3.44
C SER A 94 6.61 11.98 -2.42
N ARG A 95 6.04 11.55 -1.30
CA ARG A 95 6.80 10.87 -0.24
C ARG A 95 6.41 9.41 -0.20
N ALA A 96 7.39 8.54 -0.17
CA ALA A 96 7.19 7.12 0.00
C ALA A 96 6.64 6.80 1.40
N SER A 97 5.81 5.77 1.49
CA SER A 97 5.40 5.20 2.77
C SER A 97 6.58 4.51 3.42
N LEU A 98 6.74 4.71 4.73
CA LEU A 98 7.75 4.05 5.54
C LEU A 98 7.11 3.04 6.49
N TYR A 99 7.76 1.90 6.61
CA TYR A 99 7.30 0.79 7.43
C TYR A 99 8.38 0.30 8.39
N ALA A 100 7.95 -0.32 9.49
CA ALA A 100 8.77 -1.13 10.36
C ALA A 100 8.25 -2.56 10.36
N LEU A 101 9.15 -3.53 10.42
CA LEU A 101 8.81 -4.93 10.68
C LEU A 101 8.51 -5.09 12.17
N ALA A 102 7.37 -5.68 12.50
CA ALA A 102 6.93 -5.89 13.88
C ALA A 102 7.79 -6.90 14.65
N ILE A 103 8.67 -7.60 13.96
CA ILE A 103 9.55 -8.66 14.46
C ILE A 103 10.79 -8.09 15.15
N TYR A 104 11.27 -6.94 14.69
CA TYR A 104 12.50 -6.31 15.16
C TYR A 104 12.22 -5.03 15.93
N THR A 105 13.17 -4.63 16.77
CA THR A 105 13.18 -3.32 17.41
C THR A 105 13.08 -2.23 16.36
N ASN A 106 12.31 -1.19 16.63
CA ASN A 106 12.21 -0.04 15.76
C ASN A 106 13.43 0.85 15.93
N ASP A 107 14.29 0.93 14.92
CA ASP A 107 15.55 1.68 14.98
C ASP A 107 15.35 3.21 14.94
N VAL A 108 14.13 3.67 14.62
CA VAL A 108 13.80 5.11 14.59
C VAL A 108 13.31 5.59 15.95
N THR A 109 12.44 4.80 16.60
CA THR A 109 11.81 5.17 17.89
C THR A 109 12.46 4.50 19.09
N GLY A 110 13.27 3.46 18.87
CA GLY A 110 13.85 2.64 19.95
C GLY A 110 12.84 1.70 20.61
N GLU A 111 11.60 1.62 20.11
CA GLU A 111 10.56 0.77 20.68
C GLU A 111 10.87 -0.72 20.43
N PRO A 112 10.59 -1.58 21.41
CA PRO A 112 10.79 -3.02 21.27
C PRO A 112 9.87 -3.60 20.18
N PRO A 113 10.15 -4.83 19.68
CA PRO A 113 9.32 -5.51 18.71
C PRO A 113 7.87 -5.64 19.20
N THR A 114 6.92 -5.18 18.42
CA THR A 114 5.49 -5.24 18.81
C THR A 114 4.94 -6.66 18.78
N ARG A 115 5.43 -7.50 17.87
CA ARG A 115 4.98 -8.88 17.63
C ARG A 115 3.46 -9.03 17.63
N ALA A 116 2.76 -8.05 17.10
CA ALA A 116 1.29 -8.01 17.11
C ALA A 116 0.68 -9.22 16.39
N PHE A 117 1.35 -9.73 15.37
CA PHE A 117 0.96 -10.92 14.60
C PHE A 117 0.86 -12.20 15.47
N GLU A 118 1.60 -12.34 16.54
CA GLU A 118 1.52 -13.51 17.42
C GLU A 118 0.18 -13.59 18.17
N ARG A 119 -0.41 -12.42 18.43
CA ARG A 119 -1.69 -12.28 19.16
C ARG A 119 -2.88 -12.09 18.24
N TRP A 120 -2.64 -11.95 16.95
CA TRP A 120 -3.69 -11.75 15.98
C TRP A 120 -4.61 -12.98 15.87
N ARG A 121 -5.92 -12.74 15.69
CA ARG A 121 -6.95 -13.77 15.50
C ARG A 121 -7.88 -13.36 14.38
N PRO A 122 -8.39 -14.32 13.57
CA PRO A 122 -9.28 -14.03 12.43
C PRO A 122 -10.66 -13.50 12.84
N ASP A 123 -11.09 -13.73 14.06
CA ASP A 123 -12.37 -13.26 14.62
C ASP A 123 -12.43 -11.77 14.93
N GLY A 124 -11.40 -11.04 14.59
CA GLY A 124 -11.33 -9.59 14.81
C GLY A 124 -11.14 -9.16 16.26
N SER A 125 -10.89 -10.08 17.18
CA SER A 125 -10.49 -9.76 18.54
C SER A 125 -9.10 -9.12 18.51
N ARG A 126 -9.07 -7.81 18.34
CA ARG A 126 -7.84 -7.02 18.44
C ARG A 126 -7.27 -7.17 19.84
N PRO A 127 -6.02 -7.60 20.02
CA PRO A 127 -5.41 -7.59 21.34
C PRO A 127 -5.42 -6.15 21.86
N VAL A 128 -6.11 -5.96 22.99
CA VAL A 128 -6.12 -4.72 23.74
C VAL A 128 -4.68 -4.39 24.12
N GLY A 129 -4.08 -3.37 23.50
CA GLY A 129 -2.75 -2.93 23.92
C GLY A 129 -1.81 -2.34 22.87
N THR A 130 -2.17 -2.29 21.61
CA THR A 130 -1.32 -1.60 20.63
C THR A 130 -1.81 -0.16 20.44
N ARG A 131 -1.35 0.74 21.28
CA ARG A 131 -1.43 2.18 21.02
C ARG A 131 -0.41 2.54 19.93
N SER A 132 -0.81 2.38 18.70
CA SER A 132 -0.24 3.14 17.57
C SER A 132 -1.31 4.05 17.04
N ARG A 133 -1.74 4.99 17.87
CA ARG A 133 -2.43 6.18 17.39
C ARG A 133 -1.38 7.22 17.04
N VAL A 134 -0.74 7.07 15.89
CA VAL A 134 -0.47 8.29 15.14
C VAL A 134 -1.84 8.75 14.66
N SER A 135 -2.40 9.71 15.36
CA SER A 135 -3.66 10.36 15.06
C SER A 135 -3.67 10.78 13.59
N MET A 136 -4.44 10.09 12.76
CA MET A 136 -4.87 10.63 11.49
C MET A 136 -5.99 11.65 11.76
N GLN A 137 -5.66 12.75 12.43
CA GLN A 137 -6.44 13.97 12.35
C GLN A 137 -6.18 14.58 10.98
N GLY A 138 -7.16 14.48 10.09
CA GLY A 138 -7.13 15.16 8.80
C GLY A 138 -7.83 14.46 7.66
N ARG A 139 -8.75 13.53 7.90
CA ARG A 139 -9.80 13.26 6.91
C ARG A 139 -11.00 14.12 7.24
N SER A 140 -10.97 15.36 6.78
CA SER A 140 -12.17 16.15 6.54
C SER A 140 -13.10 15.31 5.66
N VAL A 141 -14.16 14.83 6.26
CA VAL A 141 -15.31 14.30 5.53
C VAL A 141 -15.82 15.46 4.69
N ARG A 142 -15.56 15.45 3.40
CA ARG A 142 -16.25 16.36 2.48
C ARG A 142 -17.72 16.02 2.55
N PRO A 143 -18.61 16.97 2.88
CA PRO A 143 -20.04 16.73 2.77
C PRO A 143 -20.34 16.42 1.30
N GLU A 144 -21.10 15.37 1.12
CA GLU A 144 -21.67 14.92 -0.14
C GLU A 144 -22.45 16.10 -0.76
N VAL A 145 -21.85 16.72 -1.77
CA VAL A 145 -22.56 17.70 -2.60
C VAL A 145 -23.53 16.90 -3.43
N GLN A 146 -24.80 16.90 -2.99
CA GLN A 146 -25.93 16.47 -3.79
C GLN A 146 -25.87 17.20 -5.14
N ARG A 147 -25.49 16.46 -6.19
CA ARG A 147 -25.62 16.94 -7.55
C ARG A 147 -27.10 17.01 -7.90
N CYS A 148 -27.69 18.19 -7.76
CA CYS A 148 -28.96 18.50 -8.39
C CYS A 148 -28.82 18.29 -9.89
N HIS A 149 -29.44 17.24 -10.39
CA HIS A 149 -29.69 17.07 -11.81
C HIS A 149 -30.73 18.12 -12.26
N THR A 150 -30.28 19.30 -12.61
CA THR A 150 -31.08 20.18 -13.43
C THR A 150 -31.08 19.65 -14.86
N ARG A 151 -32.14 18.94 -15.21
CA ARG A 151 -32.50 18.64 -16.59
C ARG A 151 -32.57 19.94 -17.40
N ARG A 152 -31.67 20.11 -18.32
CA ARG A 152 -31.76 21.16 -19.33
C ARG A 152 -32.79 20.73 -20.37
N PRO A 153 -33.85 21.54 -20.68
CA PRO A 153 -34.81 21.18 -21.71
C PRO A 153 -34.15 21.32 -23.10
N SER A 154 -34.38 20.32 -23.92
CA SER A 154 -34.06 20.31 -25.34
C SER A 154 -34.79 21.41 -26.06
N GLN A 155 -34.09 22.41 -26.58
CA GLN A 155 -34.63 23.35 -27.57
C GLN A 155 -34.45 22.74 -28.96
N SER A 156 -35.54 22.19 -29.46
CA SER A 156 -35.78 21.98 -30.86
C SER A 156 -35.76 23.37 -31.58
N ARG A 157 -34.84 23.57 -32.47
CA ARG A 157 -34.94 24.66 -33.45
C ARG A 157 -35.23 24.07 -34.82
N MET A 158 -36.47 24.38 -35.18
CA MET A 158 -37.05 24.20 -36.50
C MET A 158 -36.24 24.90 -37.60
N ALA A 159 -36.39 24.34 -38.75
CA ALA A 159 -35.97 24.74 -40.06
C ALA A 159 -36.17 26.20 -40.39
N ALA A 160 -35.25 26.77 -41.15
CA ALA A 160 -35.54 27.79 -42.15
C ALA A 160 -34.60 27.60 -43.32
N SER A 161 -35.20 27.12 -44.40
CA SER A 161 -34.69 27.16 -45.75
C SER A 161 -34.45 28.58 -46.19
N ARG A 162 -33.39 28.85 -46.92
CA ARG A 162 -33.42 29.82 -48.02
C ARG A 162 -32.36 29.49 -49.05
N LEU A 163 -32.87 29.31 -50.27
CA LEU A 163 -32.21 29.32 -51.54
C LEU A 163 -31.49 30.66 -51.83
N SER A 164 -30.44 30.63 -52.58
CA SER A 164 -30.06 31.41 -53.75
C SER A 164 -28.58 31.10 -54.04
N ALA A 165 -28.26 30.48 -55.14
CA ALA A 165 -28.12 30.97 -56.51
C ALA A 165 -26.95 31.98 -56.70
N GLY A 166 -26.02 31.61 -57.54
CA GLY A 166 -25.03 32.54 -58.11
C GLY A 166 -23.67 31.91 -58.28
N THR A 167 -23.42 31.15 -59.31
CA THR A 167 -22.86 31.53 -60.61
C THR A 167 -21.38 31.97 -60.58
N ASN A 168 -20.60 31.19 -61.32
CA ASN A 168 -19.56 31.59 -62.28
C ASN A 168 -18.09 31.72 -61.90
N ARG A 169 -17.42 30.99 -62.80
CA ARG A 169 -16.19 31.24 -63.63
C ARG A 169 -14.87 30.95 -62.97
N CYS A 170 -14.24 29.93 -63.46
CA CYS A 170 -13.26 29.74 -64.53
C CYS A 170 -12.03 30.67 -64.55
N VAL A 171 -10.91 29.99 -64.95
CA VAL A 171 -9.68 30.47 -65.63
C VAL A 171 -8.50 30.72 -64.71
N HIS A 172 -7.50 29.98 -64.73
CA HIS A 172 -6.44 29.56 -65.60
C HIS A 172 -5.57 28.51 -64.84
#